data_e4fc60d0273e76c3fae5d23d8bf450e6
#
_entry.id   e4fc60d0273e76c3fae5d23d8bf450e6
#
_cell.length_a   1.000
_cell.length_b   1.000
_cell.length_c   1.000
_cell.angle_alpha   90.00
_cell.angle_beta   90.00
_cell.angle_gamma   90.00
#
_symmetry.space_group_name_H-M   'P 1'
#
loop_
_entity.id
_entity.type
_entity.pdbx_description
1 polymer ?
#
loop_
_entity_poly.entity_id
_entity_poly.type
_entity_poly.pdbx_seq_one_letter_code
_entity_poly.pdbx_strand_id
1 'polypeptide(L)'
;MTKEKNVILTARDIVVEFDVRDKVLTAIRGVSLDLIEGEVLALVGESGSGKSVLTKTFTGMLEDNGRIAQGSIDYRGQDLTALTSNKEWEKIRGAKIATIFQDPMTSLDPINTIGSQITEVIVKHQGKTAKEAKEMAIDYMNKVGIPDAEKRFDEYPFQYSGGMRQRIVIAIALACRPDILICDEPTTAL
;
A
#
# COMPACT_ATOMS: atom_id res chain seq x y z
N MET A 1 -22.01 -23.19 13.64
CA MET A 1 -22.38 -22.16 12.66
C MET A 1 -21.07 -21.71 12.02
N THR A 2 -20.77 -22.16 10.81
CA THR A 2 -19.65 -21.67 10.01
C THR A 2 -19.94 -20.21 9.69
N LYS A 3 -19.12 -19.27 10.21
CA LYS A 3 -19.17 -17.86 9.76
C LYS A 3 -19.00 -17.88 8.25
N GLU A 4 -19.96 -17.34 7.51
CA GLU A 4 -19.76 -17.05 6.10
C GLU A 4 -18.48 -16.23 5.94
N LYS A 5 -17.55 -16.72 5.13
CA LYS A 5 -16.30 -16.03 4.86
C LYS A 5 -16.61 -14.81 4.00
N ASN A 6 -16.44 -13.60 4.55
CA ASN A 6 -16.64 -12.37 3.81
C ASN A 6 -15.39 -12.10 2.95
N VAL A 7 -15.46 -12.41 1.66
CA VAL A 7 -14.38 -12.13 0.69
C VAL A 7 -14.41 -10.64 0.36
N ILE A 8 -13.29 -9.94 0.56
CA ILE A 8 -13.17 -8.50 0.31
C ILE A 8 -12.44 -8.16 -0.98
N LEU A 9 -11.59 -9.07 -1.47
CA LEU A 9 -10.94 -8.96 -2.77
C LEU A 9 -10.85 -10.34 -3.40
N THR A 10 -11.20 -10.41 -4.67
CA THR A 10 -11.11 -11.60 -5.51
C THR A 10 -10.27 -11.29 -6.72
N ALA A 11 -9.22 -12.04 -6.98
CA ALA A 11 -8.47 -12.02 -8.23
C ALA A 11 -8.67 -13.35 -8.96
N ARG A 12 -8.91 -13.31 -10.27
CA ARG A 12 -9.16 -14.50 -11.10
C ARG A 12 -8.32 -14.45 -12.37
N ASP A 13 -7.54 -15.51 -12.56
CA ASP A 13 -6.75 -15.78 -13.77
C ASP A 13 -5.90 -14.59 -14.24
N ILE A 14 -5.29 -13.86 -13.28
CA ILE A 14 -4.51 -12.66 -13.56
C ILE A 14 -3.28 -13.02 -14.37
N VAL A 15 -3.18 -12.43 -15.55
CA VAL A 15 -2.00 -12.44 -16.41
C VAL A 15 -1.48 -11.02 -16.52
N VAL A 16 -0.19 -10.81 -16.19
CA VAL A 16 0.46 -9.50 -16.32
C VAL A 16 1.59 -9.61 -17.34
N GLU A 17 1.60 -8.69 -18.28
CA GLU A 17 2.57 -8.56 -19.34
C GLU A 17 3.27 -7.21 -19.29
N PHE A 18 4.53 -7.20 -19.69
CA PHE A 18 5.35 -6.00 -19.87
C PHE A 18 5.87 -5.94 -21.30
N ASP A 19 5.75 -4.78 -21.93
CA ASP A 19 6.38 -4.51 -23.22
C ASP A 19 7.84 -4.13 -23.00
N VAL A 20 8.77 -5.02 -23.41
CA VAL A 20 10.22 -4.84 -23.23
C VAL A 20 10.90 -4.84 -24.59
N ARG A 21 11.25 -3.66 -25.10
CA ARG A 21 11.76 -3.45 -26.46
C ARG A 21 10.81 -4.05 -27.49
N ASP A 22 11.24 -5.06 -28.24
CA ASP A 22 10.43 -5.70 -29.31
C ASP A 22 9.75 -7.01 -28.83
N LYS A 23 9.63 -7.24 -27.53
CA LYS A 23 9.11 -8.48 -26.95
C LYS A 23 8.12 -8.19 -25.83
N VAL A 24 7.16 -9.11 -25.66
CA VAL A 24 6.25 -9.15 -24.51
C VAL A 24 6.78 -10.15 -23.50
N LEU A 25 6.98 -9.69 -22.26
CA LEU A 25 7.37 -10.52 -21.13
C LEU A 25 6.14 -10.79 -20.26
N THR A 26 5.74 -12.05 -20.14
CA THR A 26 4.67 -12.44 -19.21
C THR A 26 5.26 -12.66 -17.81
N ALA A 27 4.98 -11.74 -16.89
CA ALA A 27 5.46 -11.79 -15.51
C ALA A 27 4.55 -12.59 -14.59
N ILE A 28 3.23 -12.55 -14.80
CA ILE A 28 2.22 -13.34 -14.06
C ILE A 28 1.44 -14.17 -15.08
N ARG A 29 1.24 -15.47 -14.75
CA ARG A 29 0.73 -16.47 -15.70
C ARG A 29 -0.55 -17.16 -15.20
N GLY A 30 -1.59 -16.39 -14.88
CA GLY A 30 -2.88 -16.95 -14.47
C GLY A 30 -2.95 -17.24 -12.96
N VAL A 31 -2.81 -16.19 -12.12
CA VAL A 31 -2.93 -16.33 -10.66
C VAL A 31 -4.34 -15.99 -10.22
N SER A 32 -4.91 -16.86 -9.37
CA SER A 32 -6.21 -16.62 -8.73
C SER A 32 -6.05 -16.70 -7.20
N LEU A 33 -6.71 -15.78 -6.48
CA LEU A 33 -6.75 -15.75 -5.02
C LEU A 33 -8.00 -15.06 -4.51
N ASP A 34 -8.36 -15.37 -3.26
CA ASP A 34 -9.37 -14.66 -2.48
C ASP A 34 -8.74 -14.12 -1.20
N LEU A 35 -9.03 -12.85 -0.87
CA LEU A 35 -8.70 -12.25 0.40
C LEU A 35 -9.97 -12.11 1.25
N ILE A 36 -9.94 -12.68 2.44
CA ILE A 36 -11.06 -12.73 3.36
C ILE A 36 -10.86 -11.66 4.45
N GLU A 37 -11.93 -10.98 4.81
CA GLU A 37 -11.91 -9.94 5.84
C GLU A 37 -11.39 -10.50 7.18
N GLY A 38 -10.40 -9.80 7.75
CA GLY A 38 -9.77 -10.18 9.02
C GLY A 38 -8.77 -11.34 8.93
N GLU A 39 -8.47 -11.83 7.71
CA GLU A 39 -7.43 -12.85 7.51
C GLU A 39 -6.12 -12.22 7.00
N VAL A 40 -5.01 -12.91 7.25
CA VAL A 40 -3.70 -12.61 6.67
C VAL A 40 -3.40 -13.62 5.58
N LEU A 41 -3.24 -13.15 4.34
CA LEU A 41 -2.82 -13.95 3.20
C LEU A 41 -1.33 -13.75 2.94
N ALA A 42 -0.53 -14.80 3.03
CA ALA A 42 0.89 -14.76 2.72
C ALA A 42 1.14 -15.19 1.26
N LEU A 43 1.79 -14.30 0.49
CA LEU A 43 2.31 -14.62 -0.84
C LEU A 43 3.77 -15.05 -0.71
N VAL A 44 4.05 -16.34 -0.94
CA VAL A 44 5.39 -16.91 -0.80
C VAL A 44 5.92 -17.34 -2.17
N GLY A 45 7.19 -17.10 -2.40
CA GLY A 45 7.87 -17.50 -3.65
C GLY A 45 9.28 -16.92 -3.70
N GLU A 46 10.09 -17.39 -4.63
CA GLU A 46 11.47 -16.93 -4.85
C GLU A 46 11.53 -15.44 -5.23
N SER A 47 12.70 -14.83 -5.10
CA SER A 47 12.94 -13.48 -5.63
C SER A 47 12.71 -13.49 -7.15
N GLY A 48 12.01 -12.46 -7.65
CA GLY A 48 11.65 -12.36 -9.07
C GLY A 48 10.46 -13.23 -9.51
N SER A 49 9.78 -13.95 -8.61
CA SER A 49 8.61 -14.79 -8.98
C SER A 49 7.33 -13.97 -9.28
N GLY A 50 7.40 -12.63 -9.22
CA GLY A 50 6.28 -11.76 -9.57
C GLY A 50 5.39 -11.31 -8.40
N LYS A 51 5.73 -11.61 -7.14
CA LYS A 51 4.92 -11.23 -5.96
C LYS A 51 4.57 -9.75 -5.95
N SER A 52 5.58 -8.88 -6.04
CA SER A 52 5.39 -7.41 -6.05
C SER A 52 4.65 -6.94 -7.31
N VAL A 53 4.82 -7.61 -8.45
CA VAL A 53 4.05 -7.32 -9.67
C VAL A 53 2.56 -7.62 -9.43
N LEU A 54 2.24 -8.77 -8.82
CA LEU A 54 0.86 -9.14 -8.52
C LEU A 54 0.22 -8.12 -7.55
N THR A 55 0.91 -7.75 -6.47
CA THR A 55 0.36 -6.80 -5.49
C THR A 55 0.16 -5.40 -6.08
N LYS A 56 1.01 -4.97 -7.01
CA LYS A 56 0.84 -3.70 -7.74
C LYS A 56 -0.42 -3.65 -8.60
N THR A 57 -0.93 -4.81 -9.07
CA THR A 57 -2.19 -4.84 -9.83
C THR A 57 -3.39 -4.40 -8.98
N PHE A 58 -3.37 -4.68 -7.66
CA PHE A 58 -4.48 -4.32 -6.76
C PHE A 58 -4.56 -2.83 -6.46
N THR A 59 -3.51 -2.07 -6.79
CA THR A 59 -3.44 -0.63 -6.58
C THR A 59 -3.25 0.16 -7.88
N GLY A 60 -3.22 -0.53 -9.03
CA GLY A 60 -2.98 0.11 -10.33
C GLY A 60 -1.62 0.81 -10.40
N MET A 61 -0.59 0.20 -9.80
CA MET A 61 0.77 0.75 -9.73
C MET A 61 1.76 -0.07 -10.55
N LEU A 62 1.29 -0.73 -11.60
CA LEU A 62 2.19 -1.31 -12.61
C LEU A 62 3.00 -0.20 -13.27
N GLU A 63 4.19 -0.52 -13.73
CA GLU A 63 5.02 0.36 -14.56
C GLU A 63 4.27 0.67 -15.88
N ASP A 64 4.58 1.81 -16.50
CA ASP A 64 3.89 2.31 -17.70
C ASP A 64 3.87 1.33 -18.88
N ASN A 65 4.88 0.45 -18.94
CA ASN A 65 4.96 -0.61 -19.95
C ASN A 65 4.30 -1.92 -19.53
N GLY A 66 3.66 -1.96 -18.35
CA GLY A 66 2.97 -3.12 -17.80
C GLY A 66 1.45 -3.03 -17.96
N ARG A 67 0.80 -4.17 -18.18
CA ARG A 67 -0.66 -4.26 -18.25
C ARG A 67 -1.18 -5.57 -17.68
N ILE A 68 -2.42 -5.55 -17.18
CA ILE A 68 -3.19 -6.77 -16.94
C ILE A 68 -3.71 -7.22 -18.30
N ALA A 69 -3.12 -8.30 -18.83
CA ALA A 69 -3.49 -8.82 -20.16
C ALA A 69 -4.74 -9.71 -20.10
N GLN A 70 -4.96 -10.41 -18.97
CA GLN A 70 -6.13 -11.26 -18.74
C GLN A 70 -6.50 -11.27 -17.26
N GLY A 71 -7.74 -11.71 -16.99
CA GLY A 71 -8.27 -11.88 -15.65
C GLY A 71 -9.06 -10.67 -15.15
N SER A 72 -9.54 -10.76 -13.93
CA SER A 72 -10.31 -9.71 -13.26
C SER A 72 -9.93 -9.59 -11.79
N ILE A 73 -10.08 -8.39 -11.26
CA ILE A 73 -9.87 -8.10 -9.83
C ILE A 73 -11.12 -7.38 -9.32
N ASP A 74 -11.86 -8.05 -8.47
CA ASP A 74 -13.03 -7.48 -7.80
C ASP A 74 -12.68 -7.09 -6.35
N TYR A 75 -13.00 -5.87 -5.98
CA TYR A 75 -12.93 -5.39 -4.61
C TYR A 75 -14.34 -4.99 -4.15
N ARG A 76 -14.95 -5.80 -3.29
CA ARG A 76 -16.30 -5.57 -2.74
C ARG A 76 -17.35 -5.24 -3.82
N GLY A 77 -17.32 -5.92 -4.97
CA GLY A 77 -18.24 -5.71 -6.10
C GLY A 77 -17.80 -4.60 -7.06
N GLN A 78 -16.62 -4.01 -6.88
CA GLN A 78 -16.02 -3.06 -7.81
C GLN A 78 -14.90 -3.72 -8.59
N ASP A 79 -15.05 -3.77 -9.92
CA ASP A 79 -13.98 -4.26 -10.80
C ASP A 79 -12.83 -3.22 -10.88
N LEU A 80 -11.69 -3.58 -10.32
CA LEU A 80 -10.49 -2.74 -10.34
C LEU A 80 -9.79 -2.75 -11.71
N THR A 81 -9.99 -3.79 -12.53
CA THR A 81 -9.39 -3.87 -13.87
C THR A 81 -10.03 -2.91 -14.86
N ALA A 82 -11.24 -2.44 -14.56
CA ALA A 82 -11.95 -1.45 -15.36
C ALA A 82 -11.52 0.00 -15.07
N LEU A 83 -10.73 0.25 -14.01
CA LEU A 83 -10.27 1.59 -13.64
C LEU A 83 -9.18 2.06 -14.59
N THR A 84 -9.39 3.19 -15.26
CA THR A 84 -8.47 3.71 -16.28
C THR A 84 -7.84 5.05 -15.92
N SER A 85 -8.44 5.81 -14.98
CA SER A 85 -7.99 7.14 -14.62
C SER A 85 -7.33 7.18 -13.24
N ASN A 86 -6.33 8.06 -13.07
CA ASN A 86 -5.73 8.31 -11.77
C ASN A 86 -6.75 8.74 -10.71
N LYS A 87 -7.77 9.50 -11.11
CA LYS A 87 -8.82 9.99 -10.20
C LYS A 87 -9.68 8.84 -9.62
N GLU A 88 -9.87 7.76 -10.38
CA GLU A 88 -10.55 6.55 -9.90
C GLU A 88 -9.65 5.78 -8.93
N TRP A 89 -8.38 5.60 -9.29
CA TRP A 89 -7.39 4.94 -8.43
C TRP A 89 -7.12 5.68 -7.12
N GLU A 90 -7.20 7.01 -7.09
CA GLU A 90 -7.08 7.80 -5.85
C GLU A 90 -8.14 7.45 -4.80
N LYS A 91 -9.31 6.97 -5.22
CA LYS A 91 -10.37 6.51 -4.31
C LYS A 91 -10.07 5.14 -3.69
N ILE A 92 -9.17 4.38 -4.32
CA ILE A 92 -8.75 3.05 -3.88
C ILE A 92 -7.45 3.16 -3.08
N ARG A 93 -6.43 3.82 -3.65
CA ARG A 93 -5.10 3.95 -3.03
C ARG A 93 -5.18 4.69 -1.69
N GLY A 94 -4.61 4.08 -0.67
CA GLY A 94 -4.64 4.58 0.71
C GLY A 94 -6.02 4.43 1.37
N ALA A 95 -7.09 4.89 0.74
CA ALA A 95 -8.44 4.87 1.32
C ALA A 95 -9.00 3.45 1.50
N LYS A 96 -8.71 2.53 0.58
CA LYS A 96 -9.22 1.15 0.57
C LYS A 96 -8.09 0.13 0.65
N ILE A 97 -7.07 0.31 -0.17
CA ILE A 97 -5.91 -0.55 -0.25
C ILE A 97 -4.66 0.32 -0.06
N ALA A 98 -3.92 0.11 1.03
CA ALA A 98 -2.65 0.75 1.28
C ALA A 98 -1.50 -0.24 1.10
N THR A 99 -0.33 0.27 0.68
CA THR A 99 0.87 -0.55 0.46
C THR A 99 2.03 0.01 1.27
N ILE A 100 2.71 -0.89 1.99
CA ILE A 100 4.02 -0.65 2.57
C ILE A 100 5.04 -1.24 1.60
N PHE A 101 5.83 -0.36 0.96
CA PHE A 101 6.85 -0.76 -0.01
C PHE A 101 8.14 -1.18 0.68
N GLN A 102 8.96 -1.95 -0.02
CA GLN A 102 10.23 -2.49 0.46
C GLN A 102 11.25 -1.39 0.82
N ASP A 103 11.30 -0.30 0.05
CA ASP A 103 12.26 0.80 0.25
C ASP A 103 11.59 2.02 0.90
N PRO A 104 11.87 2.29 2.20
CA PRO A 104 11.35 3.46 2.90
C PRO A 104 11.98 4.77 2.43
N MET A 105 13.13 4.71 1.74
CA MET A 105 13.86 5.91 1.31
C MET A 105 13.15 6.63 0.16
N THR A 106 12.45 5.88 -0.69
CA THR A 106 11.69 6.42 -1.82
C THR A 106 10.23 6.77 -1.45
N SER A 107 9.78 6.34 -0.26
CA SER A 107 8.38 6.50 0.17
C SER A 107 8.12 7.79 0.93
N LEU A 108 9.16 8.44 1.48
CA LEU A 108 9.04 9.68 2.24
C LEU A 108 9.55 10.87 1.42
N ASP A 109 8.75 11.95 1.40
CA ASP A 109 9.18 13.20 0.78
C ASP A 109 10.28 13.87 1.63
N PRO A 110 11.50 14.06 1.10
CA PRO A 110 12.63 14.57 1.87
C PRO A 110 12.50 16.05 2.26
N ILE A 111 11.65 16.82 1.59
CA ILE A 111 11.48 18.27 1.83
C ILE A 111 10.31 18.59 2.77
N ASN A 112 9.50 17.60 3.12
CA ASN A 112 8.39 17.74 4.04
C ASN A 112 8.70 17.08 5.41
N THR A 113 8.22 17.68 6.50
CA THR A 113 8.39 17.09 7.84
C THR A 113 7.60 15.80 7.97
N ILE A 114 8.04 14.90 8.84
CA ILE A 114 7.36 13.62 9.09
C ILE A 114 5.92 13.84 9.54
N GLY A 115 5.72 14.77 10.47
CA GLY A 115 4.39 15.08 10.98
C GLY A 115 3.44 15.60 9.91
N SER A 116 3.94 16.45 8.99
CA SER A 116 3.10 16.97 7.89
C SER A 116 2.65 15.86 6.95
N GLN A 117 3.53 14.90 6.60
CA GLN A 117 3.22 13.79 5.72
C GLN A 117 2.15 12.85 6.33
N ILE A 118 2.23 12.55 7.63
CA ILE A 118 1.21 11.74 8.32
C ILE A 118 -0.10 12.53 8.43
N THR A 119 -0.05 13.81 8.77
CA THR A 119 -1.22 14.68 8.93
C THR A 119 -1.99 14.82 7.62
N GLU A 120 -1.29 15.02 6.50
CA GLU A 120 -1.91 15.12 5.16
C GLU A 120 -2.75 13.89 4.83
N VAL A 121 -2.22 12.71 5.08
CA VAL A 121 -2.90 11.44 4.85
C VAL A 121 -4.17 11.32 5.73
N ILE A 122 -4.07 11.72 7.00
CA ILE A 122 -5.23 11.69 7.93
C ILE A 122 -6.31 12.66 7.46
N VAL A 123 -5.95 13.89 7.10
CA VAL A 123 -6.90 14.88 6.59
C VAL A 123 -7.56 14.37 5.31
N LYS A 124 -6.76 13.88 4.35
CA LYS A 124 -7.24 13.41 3.04
C LYS A 124 -8.19 12.21 3.15
N HIS A 125 -7.85 11.21 3.95
CA HIS A 125 -8.58 9.93 3.98
C HIS A 125 -9.60 9.82 5.12
N GLN A 126 -9.43 10.58 6.19
CA GLN A 126 -10.34 10.53 7.34
C GLN A 126 -11.19 11.80 7.52
N GLY A 127 -10.95 12.86 6.72
CA GLY A 127 -11.70 14.11 6.80
C GLY A 127 -11.54 14.87 8.13
N LYS A 128 -10.42 14.67 8.82
CA LYS A 128 -10.12 15.30 10.12
C LYS A 128 -9.65 16.71 9.96
N THR A 129 -9.88 17.54 10.99
CA THR A 129 -9.28 18.85 11.09
C THR A 129 -7.76 18.75 11.27
N ALA A 130 -7.01 19.80 10.91
CA ALA A 130 -5.55 19.81 11.07
C ALA A 130 -5.11 19.57 12.53
N LYS A 131 -5.88 20.06 13.51
CA LYS A 131 -5.59 19.84 14.94
C LYS A 131 -5.77 18.39 15.33
N GLU A 132 -6.92 17.79 15.00
CA GLU A 132 -7.18 16.35 15.27
C GLU A 132 -6.16 15.46 14.55
N ALA A 133 -5.83 15.79 13.29
CA ALA A 133 -4.87 15.04 12.50
C ALA A 133 -3.45 15.08 13.10
N LYS A 134 -3.02 16.21 13.69
CA LYS A 134 -1.75 16.31 14.42
C LYS A 134 -1.73 15.39 15.64
N GLU A 135 -2.77 15.41 16.46
CA GLU A 135 -2.87 14.55 17.66
C GLU A 135 -2.84 13.06 17.26
N MET A 136 -3.59 12.70 16.22
CA MET A 136 -3.59 11.35 15.69
C MET A 136 -2.24 10.94 15.07
N ALA A 137 -1.56 11.84 14.36
CA ALA A 137 -0.25 11.57 13.79
C ALA A 137 0.78 11.23 14.87
N ILE A 138 0.81 11.99 15.97
CA ILE A 138 1.67 11.72 17.13
C ILE A 138 1.31 10.35 17.75
N ASP A 139 0.03 10.01 17.86
CA ASP A 139 -0.42 8.70 18.36
C ASP A 139 0.06 7.55 17.44
N TYR A 140 -0.03 7.69 16.11
CA TYR A 140 0.53 6.71 15.18
C TYR A 140 2.04 6.58 15.29
N MET A 141 2.77 7.70 15.42
CA MET A 141 4.23 7.66 15.65
C MET A 141 4.59 6.91 16.93
N ASN A 142 3.85 7.14 18.01
CA ASN A 142 4.03 6.40 19.27
C ASN A 142 3.73 4.90 19.10
N LYS A 143 2.64 4.54 18.41
CA LYS A 143 2.24 3.14 18.15
C LYS A 143 3.29 2.35 17.39
N VAL A 144 4.01 2.99 16.47
CA VAL A 144 5.11 2.34 15.75
C VAL A 144 6.46 2.45 16.49
N GLY A 145 6.47 2.98 17.70
CA GLY A 145 7.66 3.03 18.57
C GLY A 145 8.68 4.10 18.17
N ILE A 146 8.23 5.26 17.67
CA ILE A 146 9.10 6.42 17.51
C ILE A 146 9.32 7.06 18.90
N PRO A 147 10.55 7.17 19.39
CA PRO A 147 10.82 7.82 20.66
C PRO A 147 10.59 9.32 20.56
N ASP A 148 10.08 9.95 21.62
CA ASP A 148 9.81 11.41 21.68
C ASP A 148 8.99 11.93 20.47
N ALA A 149 7.93 11.21 20.06
CA ALA A 149 7.18 11.45 18.85
C ALA A 149 6.71 12.92 18.69
N GLU A 150 6.28 13.56 19.78
CA GLU A 150 5.84 14.96 19.77
C GLU A 150 6.97 15.93 19.39
N LYS A 151 8.19 15.73 19.90
CA LYS A 151 9.35 16.56 19.56
C LYS A 151 9.82 16.31 18.15
N ARG A 152 9.74 15.06 17.69
CA ARG A 152 10.17 14.63 16.37
C ARG A 152 9.16 14.90 15.25
N PHE A 153 7.95 15.29 15.61
CA PHE A 153 6.88 15.57 14.65
C PHE A 153 7.31 16.55 13.55
N ASP A 154 8.06 17.59 13.92
CA ASP A 154 8.52 18.65 13.00
C ASP A 154 9.91 18.33 12.37
N GLU A 155 10.49 17.15 12.62
CA GLU A 155 11.74 16.71 11.99
C GLU A 155 11.51 16.19 10.56
N TYR A 156 12.58 16.26 9.76
CA TYR A 156 12.60 15.78 8.37
C TYR A 156 13.10 14.33 8.28
N PRO A 157 12.78 13.61 7.17
CA PRO A 157 13.18 12.21 7.00
C PRO A 157 14.67 11.94 7.20
N PHE A 158 15.57 12.85 6.80
CA PHE A 158 17.01 12.67 6.96
C PHE A 158 17.49 12.66 8.42
N GLN A 159 16.69 13.16 9.36
CA GLN A 159 16.97 13.15 10.81
C GLN A 159 16.61 11.82 11.48
N TYR A 160 15.97 10.91 10.73
CA TYR A 160 15.55 9.60 11.21
C TYR A 160 16.51 8.50 10.72
N SER A 161 16.76 7.49 11.55
CA SER A 161 17.45 6.28 11.11
C SER A 161 16.64 5.49 10.08
N GLY A 162 17.28 4.58 9.35
CA GLY A 162 16.59 3.73 8.37
C GLY A 162 15.39 2.98 8.96
N GLY A 163 15.59 2.32 10.12
CA GLY A 163 14.51 1.63 10.82
C GLY A 163 13.39 2.57 11.32
N MET A 164 13.73 3.79 11.75
CA MET A 164 12.70 4.78 12.12
C MET A 164 11.90 5.23 10.90
N ARG A 165 12.54 5.45 9.74
CA ARG A 165 11.84 5.79 8.49
C ARG A 165 10.89 4.68 8.07
N GLN A 166 11.32 3.42 8.15
CA GLN A 166 10.44 2.26 7.89
C GLN A 166 9.21 2.27 8.80
N ARG A 167 9.38 2.53 10.09
CA ARG A 167 8.27 2.67 11.04
C ARG A 167 7.34 3.83 10.70
N ILE A 168 7.86 4.95 10.22
CA ILE A 168 7.05 6.08 9.75
C ILE A 168 6.23 5.70 8.51
N VAL A 169 6.81 4.99 7.53
CA VAL A 169 6.05 4.48 6.37
C VAL A 169 4.91 3.55 6.81
N ILE A 170 5.16 2.69 7.80
CA ILE A 170 4.11 1.87 8.42
C ILE A 170 3.05 2.75 9.09
N ALA A 171 3.45 3.79 9.84
CA ALA A 171 2.51 4.73 10.48
C ALA A 171 1.61 5.43 9.46
N ILE A 172 2.16 5.89 8.33
CA ILE A 172 1.42 6.51 7.23
C ILE A 172 0.40 5.53 6.65
N ALA A 173 0.80 4.29 6.36
CA ALA A 173 -0.09 3.27 5.82
C ALA A 173 -1.24 2.94 6.79
N LEU A 174 -0.96 2.82 8.09
CA LEU A 174 -1.98 2.59 9.12
C LEU A 174 -2.90 3.81 9.31
N ALA A 175 -2.36 5.02 9.15
CA ALA A 175 -3.12 6.27 9.24
C ALA A 175 -4.14 6.42 8.11
N CYS A 176 -3.96 5.74 6.98
CA CYS A 176 -4.98 5.64 5.93
C CYS A 176 -6.24 4.91 6.38
N ARG A 177 -6.17 4.03 7.39
CA ARG A 177 -7.23 3.09 7.82
C ARG A 177 -7.79 2.27 6.66
N PRO A 178 -6.96 1.61 5.89
CA PRO A 178 -7.39 0.85 4.73
C PRO A 178 -8.16 -0.42 5.13
N ASP A 179 -8.98 -0.92 4.21
CA ASP A 179 -9.61 -2.25 4.36
C ASP A 179 -8.58 -3.38 4.09
N ILE A 180 -7.59 -3.11 3.23
CA ILE A 180 -6.52 -4.05 2.87
C ILE A 180 -5.16 -3.36 3.03
N LEU A 181 -4.26 -3.99 3.76
CA LEU A 181 -2.88 -3.56 3.89
C LEU A 181 -1.96 -4.56 3.17
N ILE A 182 -1.29 -4.11 2.13
CA ILE A 182 -0.28 -4.87 1.41
C ILE A 182 1.09 -4.58 2.05
N CYS A 183 1.83 -5.62 2.40
CA CYS A 183 3.16 -5.51 2.97
C CYS A 183 4.16 -6.22 2.03
N ASP A 184 4.93 -5.44 1.26
CA ASP A 184 5.96 -5.97 0.38
C ASP A 184 7.31 -5.86 1.08
N GLU A 185 7.75 -6.95 1.71
CA GLU A 185 8.97 -7.06 2.52
C GLU A 185 9.14 -5.90 3.56
N PRO A 186 8.15 -5.64 4.43
CA PRO A 186 8.07 -4.40 5.23
C PRO A 186 9.12 -4.30 6.33
N THR A 187 9.92 -5.33 6.59
CA THR A 187 10.86 -5.39 7.72
C THR A 187 12.33 -5.48 7.31
N THR A 188 12.64 -5.36 6.03
CA THR A 188 14.01 -5.52 5.50
C THR A 188 14.98 -4.46 6.05
N ALA A 189 14.47 -3.29 6.48
CA ALA A 189 15.25 -2.19 7.04
C ALA A 189 15.14 -2.04 8.57
N LEU A 190 14.47 -2.97 9.27
CA LEU A 190 14.28 -2.95 10.73
C LEU A 190 15.38 -3.70 11.47
#